data_2a7419b972daa2300435ea01b2839ecf
#
_entry.id   2a7419b972daa2300435ea01b2839ecf
#
_cell.length_a   1.000
_cell.length_b   1.000
_cell.length_c   1.000
_cell.angle_alpha   90.00
_cell.angle_beta   90.00
_cell.angle_gamma   90.00
#
_symmetry.space_group_name_H-M   'P 1'
#
loop_
_entity.id
_entity.type
_entity.pdbx_description
1 polymer ?
#
loop_
_entity_poly.entity_id
_entity_poly.type
_entity_poly.pdbx_seq_one_letter_code
_entity_poly.pdbx_strand_id
1 'polypeptide(L)'
;MVSQMSRYPKVPLIAIAFSIGAALSLSQHVSRAQDADKPAIAPQPRTINLTQQQRFIIKENVKDLGIAKAPKDAPETIGDPVPTNIVLHALPSEVGVKVSQVRSHMFFIKDDNNAIVLVSPTDRRIADVIR
;
A
#
# COMPACT_ATOMS: atom_id res chain seq x y z
N MET A 1 28.80 -49.82 25.31
CA MET A 1 27.97 -49.36 26.44
C MET A 1 28.78 -48.38 27.25
N VAL A 2 28.62 -47.14 27.01
CA VAL A 2 29.33 -46.08 27.72
C VAL A 2 28.30 -45.24 28.44
N SER A 3 28.26 -45.42 29.76
CA SER A 3 27.44 -44.63 30.66
C SER A 3 28.16 -43.30 30.90
N GLN A 4 27.70 -42.27 30.24
CA GLN A 4 28.15 -40.92 30.51
C GLN A 4 27.33 -40.33 31.65
N MET A 5 27.89 -40.43 32.86
CA MET A 5 27.38 -39.68 33.99
C MET A 5 27.66 -38.20 33.79
N SER A 6 26.62 -37.45 33.45
CA SER A 6 26.65 -36.00 33.43
C SER A 6 26.81 -35.48 34.87
N ARG A 7 28.00 -34.99 35.16
CA ARG A 7 28.26 -34.26 36.40
C ARG A 7 27.79 -32.82 36.22
N TYR A 8 26.66 -32.51 36.80
CA TYR A 8 26.26 -31.12 36.96
C TYR A 8 27.09 -30.48 38.07
N PRO A 9 27.76 -29.36 37.82
CA PRO A 9 28.41 -28.61 38.91
C PRO A 9 27.32 -27.97 39.76
N LYS A 10 27.37 -28.25 41.03
CA LYS A 10 26.59 -27.54 42.02
C LYS A 10 26.99 -26.07 42.02
N VAL A 11 26.10 -25.23 41.62
CA VAL A 11 26.27 -23.78 41.74
C VAL A 11 25.92 -23.40 43.18
N PRO A 12 26.80 -22.76 43.92
CA PRO A 12 26.45 -22.26 45.24
C PRO A 12 25.48 -21.08 45.10
N LEU A 13 24.39 -21.17 45.81
CA LEU A 13 23.49 -20.06 46.04
C LEU A 13 24.22 -18.96 46.83
N ILE A 14 24.73 -17.98 46.15
CA ILE A 14 25.16 -16.74 46.79
C ILE A 14 23.92 -15.87 46.93
N ALA A 15 23.37 -15.81 48.10
CA ALA A 15 22.38 -14.86 48.49
C ALA A 15 23.08 -13.48 48.57
N ILE A 16 23.00 -12.72 47.52
CA ILE A 16 23.38 -11.32 47.57
C ILE A 16 22.09 -10.54 47.91
N ALA A 17 22.02 -10.16 49.15
CA ALA A 17 21.08 -9.15 49.59
C ALA A 17 21.53 -7.83 49.01
N PHE A 18 20.90 -7.43 47.94
CA PHE A 18 21.04 -6.08 47.43
C PHE A 18 20.02 -5.18 48.08
N SER A 19 20.54 -4.30 48.90
CA SER A 19 19.88 -3.19 49.51
C SER A 19 19.25 -2.28 48.42
N ILE A 20 18.08 -1.92 48.74
CA ILE A 20 17.21 -0.98 48.09
C ILE A 20 17.91 0.34 47.79
N GLY A 21 18.31 0.52 46.59
CA GLY A 21 18.54 1.84 46.02
C GLY A 21 17.29 2.24 45.27
N ALA A 22 16.52 3.12 45.86
CA ALA A 22 15.41 3.76 45.19
C ALA A 22 15.95 4.70 44.15
N ALA A 23 16.24 4.17 42.99
CA ALA A 23 16.39 4.98 41.80
C ALA A 23 15.01 5.13 41.17
N LEU A 24 14.41 6.26 41.42
CA LEU A 24 13.34 6.79 40.59
C LEU A 24 13.89 7.13 39.20
N SER A 25 14.18 6.11 38.44
CA SER A 25 14.28 6.28 37.02
C SER A 25 12.85 6.19 36.50
N LEU A 26 12.24 7.32 36.41
CA LEU A 26 11.06 7.47 35.56
C LEU A 26 11.46 7.00 34.18
N SER A 27 11.09 5.80 33.92
CA SER A 27 11.27 5.18 32.62
C SER A 27 10.39 5.89 31.62
N GLN A 28 10.97 6.79 30.89
CA GLN A 28 10.31 7.47 29.81
C GLN A 28 10.25 6.58 28.57
N HIS A 29 9.85 5.35 28.72
CA HIS A 29 9.84 4.38 27.65
C HIS A 29 8.43 3.98 27.22
N VAL A 30 7.46 4.78 27.62
CA VAL A 30 6.05 4.50 27.31
C VAL A 30 5.67 4.87 25.88
N SER A 31 6.44 5.74 25.24
CA SER A 31 6.11 6.19 23.89
C SER A 31 6.35 5.17 22.80
N ARG A 32 7.15 4.15 23.04
CA ARG A 32 7.48 3.16 22.01
C ARG A 32 6.51 1.98 21.95
N ALA A 33 5.82 1.69 23.02
CA ALA A 33 4.81 0.65 23.05
C ALA A 33 3.51 1.07 22.34
N GLN A 34 3.25 2.37 22.24
CA GLN A 34 2.06 2.88 21.55
C GLN A 34 2.18 2.85 20.03
N ASP A 35 3.40 2.86 19.49
CA ASP A 35 3.60 2.71 18.03
C ASP A 35 3.44 1.27 17.56
N ALA A 36 3.60 0.29 18.43
CA ALA A 36 3.41 -1.11 18.11
C ALA A 36 1.93 -1.54 18.15
N ASP A 37 1.11 -0.85 18.91
CA ASP A 37 -0.34 -1.08 19.03
C ASP A 37 -1.17 -0.19 18.10
N LYS A 38 -0.53 0.63 17.30
CA LYS A 38 -1.22 1.37 16.27
C LYS A 38 -1.76 0.37 15.25
N PRO A 39 -3.08 0.22 15.13
CA PRO A 39 -3.64 -0.67 14.13
C PRO A 39 -3.02 -0.29 12.79
N ALA A 40 -2.47 -1.27 12.08
CA ALA A 40 -1.95 -1.05 10.75
C ALA A 40 -2.98 -0.24 9.98
N ILE A 41 -2.66 1.01 9.68
CA ILE A 41 -3.54 1.88 8.92
C ILE A 41 -3.78 1.14 7.62
N ALA A 42 -5.03 0.76 7.38
CA ALA A 42 -5.41 0.16 6.11
C ALA A 42 -4.82 1.03 4.99
N PRO A 43 -4.16 0.45 3.98
CA PRO A 43 -3.53 1.23 2.95
C PRO A 43 -4.54 2.21 2.40
N GLN A 44 -4.30 3.48 2.67
CA GLN A 44 -5.17 4.55 2.22
C GLN A 44 -5.15 4.57 0.69
N PRO A 45 -6.29 4.70 0.04
CA PRO A 45 -6.32 4.81 -1.40
C PRO A 45 -5.43 5.99 -1.82
N ARG A 46 -4.42 5.70 -2.61
CA ARG A 46 -3.53 6.73 -3.14
C ARG A 46 -4.25 7.45 -4.26
N THR A 47 -5.01 8.47 -3.91
CA THR A 47 -5.66 9.33 -4.88
C THR A 47 -4.63 10.23 -5.56
N ILE A 48 -4.78 10.39 -6.85
CA ILE A 48 -3.97 11.32 -7.64
C ILE A 48 -4.78 12.60 -7.84
N ASN A 49 -4.18 13.74 -7.53
CA ASN A 49 -4.81 15.03 -7.78
C ASN A 49 -4.40 15.52 -9.18
N LEU A 50 -5.20 15.20 -10.17
CA LEU A 50 -4.99 15.66 -11.55
C LEU A 50 -5.69 16.98 -11.81
N THR A 51 -5.00 17.91 -12.47
CA THR A 51 -5.60 19.13 -12.96
C THR A 51 -6.52 18.84 -14.15
N GLN A 52 -7.42 19.76 -14.48
CA GLN A 52 -8.28 19.63 -15.65
C GLN A 52 -7.49 19.44 -16.95
N GLN A 53 -6.40 20.17 -17.10
CA GLN A 53 -5.53 20.04 -18.25
C GLN A 53 -4.87 18.66 -18.33
N GLN A 54 -4.41 18.12 -17.20
CA GLN A 54 -3.84 16.77 -17.14
C GLN A 54 -4.87 15.69 -17.49
N ARG A 55 -6.09 15.82 -17.00
CA ARG A 55 -7.21 14.93 -17.36
C ARG A 55 -7.51 14.98 -18.85
N PHE A 56 -7.50 16.18 -19.43
CA PHE A 56 -7.68 16.37 -20.86
C PHE A 56 -6.59 15.70 -21.69
N ILE A 57 -5.32 15.86 -21.31
CA ILE A 57 -4.18 15.21 -21.95
C ILE A 57 -4.35 13.68 -21.95
N ILE A 58 -4.70 13.11 -20.82
CA ILE A 58 -4.94 11.67 -20.71
C ILE A 58 -6.08 11.24 -21.62
N LYS A 59 -7.20 11.94 -21.56
CA LYS A 59 -8.39 11.64 -22.35
C LYS A 59 -8.10 11.65 -23.86
N GLU A 60 -7.41 12.68 -24.34
CA GLU A 60 -7.07 12.81 -25.76
C GLU A 60 -6.13 11.70 -26.25
N ASN A 61 -5.17 11.31 -25.46
CA ASN A 61 -4.22 10.26 -25.86
C ASN A 61 -4.79 8.85 -25.73
N VAL A 62 -5.78 8.65 -24.89
CA VAL A 62 -6.38 7.33 -24.62
C VAL A 62 -7.53 7.00 -25.56
N LYS A 63 -8.33 7.99 -25.98
CA LYS A 63 -9.52 7.79 -26.82
C LYS A 63 -9.22 7.08 -28.15
N ASP A 64 -8.04 7.30 -28.71
CA ASP A 64 -7.66 6.81 -30.02
C ASP A 64 -6.97 5.44 -29.99
N LEU A 65 -6.77 4.85 -28.80
CA LEU A 65 -6.05 3.60 -28.67
C LEU A 65 -6.83 2.36 -29.12
N GLY A 66 -8.15 2.47 -29.34
CA GLY A 66 -8.97 1.35 -29.82
C GLY A 66 -8.97 0.12 -28.92
N ILE A 67 -8.76 0.30 -27.62
CA ILE A 67 -8.73 -0.79 -26.65
C ILE A 67 -10.12 -1.32 -26.31
N ALA A 68 -10.19 -2.59 -25.95
CA ALA A 68 -11.42 -3.21 -25.48
C ALA A 68 -11.90 -2.55 -24.19
N LYS A 69 -13.20 -2.24 -24.13
CA LYS A 69 -13.82 -1.62 -22.97
C LYS A 69 -14.16 -2.65 -21.90
N ALA A 70 -14.08 -2.23 -20.65
CA ALA A 70 -14.49 -3.04 -19.52
C ALA A 70 -16.03 -3.09 -19.40
N PRO A 71 -16.58 -4.14 -18.77
CA PRO A 71 -18.02 -4.27 -18.57
C PRO A 71 -18.62 -3.09 -17.80
N LYS A 72 -19.92 -2.87 -17.95
CA LYS A 72 -20.66 -1.79 -17.28
C LYS A 72 -20.61 -1.88 -15.75
N ASP A 73 -20.54 -3.08 -15.22
CA ASP A 73 -20.46 -3.38 -13.80
C ASP A 73 -19.03 -3.22 -13.22
N ALA A 74 -18.06 -2.84 -14.04
CA ALA A 74 -16.71 -2.54 -13.57
C ALA A 74 -16.72 -1.41 -12.52
N PRO A 75 -15.92 -1.52 -11.45
CA PRO A 75 -15.88 -0.51 -10.39
C PRO A 75 -15.44 0.84 -10.93
N GLU A 76 -15.97 1.90 -10.35
CA GLU A 76 -15.71 3.28 -10.76
C GLU A 76 -15.44 4.21 -9.56
N THR A 77 -15.47 3.67 -8.35
CA THR A 77 -15.27 4.46 -7.14
C THR A 77 -13.79 4.50 -6.78
N ILE A 78 -13.28 5.70 -6.51
CA ILE A 78 -11.89 5.88 -6.08
C ILE A 78 -11.63 5.09 -4.79
N GLY A 79 -10.56 4.31 -4.80
CA GLY A 79 -10.18 3.44 -3.69
C GLY A 79 -10.70 2.01 -3.78
N ASP A 80 -11.65 1.74 -4.66
CA ASP A 80 -12.15 0.37 -4.86
C ASP A 80 -11.10 -0.53 -5.52
N PRO A 81 -11.04 -1.80 -5.13
CA PRO A 81 -10.17 -2.76 -5.78
C PRO A 81 -10.73 -3.13 -7.16
N VAL A 82 -9.84 -3.24 -8.13
CA VAL A 82 -10.19 -3.67 -9.49
C VAL A 82 -10.08 -5.18 -9.58
N PRO A 83 -11.17 -5.89 -9.93
CA PRO A 83 -11.14 -7.36 -10.10
C PRO A 83 -10.13 -7.82 -11.13
N THR A 84 -9.63 -9.04 -10.97
CA THR A 84 -8.62 -9.62 -11.86
C THR A 84 -9.14 -9.96 -13.26
N ASN A 85 -10.45 -10.09 -13.42
CA ASN A 85 -11.11 -10.32 -14.72
C ASN A 85 -11.13 -9.05 -15.61
N ILE A 86 -10.84 -7.88 -15.07
CA ILE A 86 -10.72 -6.64 -15.83
C ILE A 86 -9.30 -6.51 -16.35
N VAL A 87 -9.16 -6.37 -17.66
CA VAL A 87 -7.86 -6.18 -18.31
C VAL A 87 -7.42 -4.73 -18.13
N LEU A 88 -6.24 -4.54 -17.56
CA LEU A 88 -5.63 -3.23 -17.40
C LEU A 88 -4.64 -2.98 -18.53
N HIS A 89 -4.64 -1.74 -19.01
CA HIS A 89 -3.76 -1.29 -20.08
C HIS A 89 -2.74 -0.28 -19.53
N ALA A 90 -1.53 -0.31 -20.06
CA ALA A 90 -0.53 0.71 -19.73
C ALA A 90 -0.86 2.02 -20.45
N LEU A 91 -0.64 3.14 -19.76
CA LEU A 91 -0.78 4.45 -20.39
C LEU A 91 0.31 4.67 -21.44
N PRO A 92 0.00 5.40 -22.53
CA PRO A 92 1.00 5.77 -23.50
C PRO A 92 2.19 6.51 -22.87
N SER A 93 3.39 6.28 -23.35
CA SER A 93 4.61 6.91 -22.84
C SER A 93 4.55 8.44 -22.88
N GLU A 94 3.90 8.99 -23.91
CA GLU A 94 3.68 10.44 -24.05
C GLU A 94 2.88 11.02 -22.88
N VAL A 95 1.88 10.30 -22.41
CA VAL A 95 1.12 10.69 -21.22
C VAL A 95 2.01 10.70 -20.00
N GLY A 96 2.83 9.68 -19.82
CA GLY A 96 3.78 9.62 -18.71
C GLY A 96 4.84 10.72 -18.69
N VAL A 97 5.19 11.25 -19.87
CA VAL A 97 6.10 12.40 -19.99
C VAL A 97 5.38 13.71 -19.59
N LYS A 98 4.17 13.91 -20.08
CA LYS A 98 3.39 15.13 -19.83
C LYS A 98 2.76 15.16 -18.44
N VAL A 99 2.40 14.01 -17.90
CA VAL A 99 1.75 13.84 -16.60
C VAL A 99 2.53 12.78 -15.81
N SER A 100 3.63 13.21 -15.19
CA SER A 100 4.56 12.30 -14.50
C SER A 100 3.91 11.51 -13.36
N GLN A 101 2.84 12.03 -12.76
CA GLN A 101 2.09 11.39 -11.67
C GLN A 101 1.46 10.05 -12.08
N VAL A 102 1.14 9.86 -13.36
CA VAL A 102 0.49 8.64 -13.87
C VAL A 102 1.42 7.73 -14.65
N ARG A 103 2.71 8.03 -14.69
CA ARG A 103 3.70 7.30 -15.51
C ARG A 103 3.65 5.79 -15.34
N SER A 104 3.46 5.30 -14.14
CA SER A 104 3.40 3.88 -13.82
C SER A 104 1.98 3.35 -13.63
N HIS A 105 0.97 4.21 -13.74
CA HIS A 105 -0.41 3.81 -13.58
C HIS A 105 -0.91 3.04 -14.80
N MET A 106 -1.87 2.18 -14.55
CA MET A 106 -2.63 1.47 -15.58
C MET A 106 -4.03 2.06 -15.68
N PHE A 107 -4.76 1.68 -16.71
CA PHE A 107 -6.12 2.17 -16.89
C PHE A 107 -7.00 1.14 -17.60
N PHE A 108 -8.30 1.33 -17.50
CA PHE A 108 -9.31 0.71 -18.35
C PHE A 108 -10.38 1.74 -18.69
N ILE A 109 -11.15 1.46 -19.74
CA ILE A 109 -12.27 2.31 -20.16
C ILE A 109 -13.56 1.55 -19.94
N LYS A 110 -14.53 2.18 -19.29
CA LYS A 110 -15.87 1.58 -19.12
C LYS A 110 -16.71 1.71 -20.40
N ASP A 111 -17.51 0.69 -20.67
CA ASP A 111 -18.33 0.64 -21.88
C ASP A 111 -19.55 1.58 -21.82
N ASP A 112 -20.13 1.77 -20.65
CA ASP A 112 -21.37 2.53 -20.47
C ASP A 112 -21.22 4.06 -20.63
N ASN A 113 -20.14 4.62 -20.14
CA ASN A 113 -19.94 6.07 -20.08
C ASN A 113 -18.60 6.54 -20.65
N ASN A 114 -17.79 5.63 -21.21
CA ASN A 114 -16.44 5.89 -21.70
C ASN A 114 -15.51 6.52 -20.65
N ALA A 115 -15.81 6.33 -19.36
CA ALA A 115 -14.96 6.79 -18.29
C ALA A 115 -13.61 6.08 -18.30
N ILE A 116 -12.54 6.85 -18.20
CA ILE A 116 -11.19 6.34 -18.09
C ILE A 116 -10.88 6.19 -16.61
N VAL A 117 -10.69 4.95 -16.16
CA VAL A 117 -10.41 4.64 -14.76
C VAL A 117 -8.92 4.38 -14.60
N LEU A 118 -8.26 5.22 -13.85
CA LEU A 118 -6.84 5.09 -13.54
C LEU A 118 -6.66 4.17 -12.33
N VAL A 119 -5.76 3.22 -12.45
CA VAL A 119 -5.52 2.17 -11.46
C VAL A 119 -4.08 2.22 -10.98
N SER A 120 -3.90 2.22 -9.68
CA SER A 120 -2.59 2.12 -9.05
C SER A 120 -1.96 0.76 -9.35
N PRO A 121 -0.70 0.71 -9.80
CA PRO A 121 -0.03 -0.55 -10.13
C PRO A 121 0.35 -1.37 -8.90
N THR A 122 0.42 -0.74 -7.74
CA THR A 122 0.90 -1.37 -6.51
C THR A 122 -0.16 -2.25 -5.84
N ASP A 123 -1.39 -1.75 -5.78
CA ASP A 123 -2.48 -2.38 -5.01
C ASP A 123 -3.74 -2.66 -5.85
N ARG A 124 -3.71 -2.41 -7.15
CA ARG A 124 -4.85 -2.54 -8.09
C ARG A 124 -6.11 -1.81 -7.62
N ARG A 125 -5.95 -0.65 -7.01
CA ARG A 125 -7.07 0.20 -6.58
C ARG A 125 -7.26 1.37 -7.52
N ILE A 126 -8.48 1.83 -7.63
CA ILE A 126 -8.82 2.99 -8.45
C ILE A 126 -8.21 4.24 -7.83
N ALA A 127 -7.37 4.93 -8.60
CA ALA A 127 -6.68 6.15 -8.18
C ALA A 127 -7.41 7.42 -8.60
N ASP A 128 -8.03 7.42 -9.78
CA ASP A 128 -8.84 8.53 -10.30
C ASP A 128 -9.78 8.04 -11.40
N VAL A 129 -10.82 8.83 -11.69
CA VAL A 129 -11.80 8.57 -12.76
C VAL A 129 -11.96 9.82 -13.59
N ILE A 130 -11.70 9.70 -14.90
CA ILE A 130 -11.80 10.79 -15.87
C ILE A 130 -13.04 10.56 -16.74
N ARG A 131 -13.96 11.50 -16.73
CA ARG A 131 -15.20 11.50 -17.53
C ARG A 131 -15.15 12.51 -18.63
#